data_98645d9852eba4cd3fcf3cc9d2d455b9
#
_entry.id   98645d9852eba4cd3fcf3cc9d2d455b9
#
_cell.length_a   1.000
_cell.length_b   1.000
_cell.length_c   1.000
_cell.angle_alpha   90.00
_cell.angle_beta   90.00
_cell.angle_gamma   90.00
#
_symmetry.space_group_name_H-M   'P 1'
#
loop_
_entity.id
_entity.type
_entity.pdbx_description
1 polymer ?
#
loop_
_entity_poly.entity_id
_entity_poly.type
_entity_poly.pdbx_seq_one_letter_code
_entity_poly.pdbx_strand_id
1 'polypeptide(L)'
;MVPAALRNSHPKLQKWNIPSVISIGPYHYGEDRLQEAQKLKFGHAMKFIEESNQDKDALYLKIKNKTPKLRECYCYHNKAISNSTDQKLATIFLLDGCFLLHFINYSREKDGSKLLGFTNHEMTHIKEDLFLLENQLPYKVLKLLLKDAKNSEPMEEKIKDFVASHAPFHGEIRAKKANPKPYHLLHYLQGIILDKPETISPTQKQDEEDKGHRRGRLDGDSCKNVQELRKVGIHFEPSPTSYLTDISFKPHFGTTGCLKLPTFSMNNSTMIIFLNLIAFESLVTTSNLGVISYLCFLDSLIDRWDDVKELQAAGIIRNFLGEQRDVAQFFNNVCSKLIPNPSAYDDVKEQIRNHIDRHENCKLRKWYIQSKQKYFSSPWSFIALTAAVIGLLLTGIQAYTSLFSG
;
A
#
# COMPACT_ATOMS: atom_id res chain seq x y z
N MET A 1 17.26 10.90 5.02
CA MET A 1 16.85 11.97 4.05
C MET A 1 16.21 11.29 2.84
N VAL A 2 15.11 11.84 2.34
CA VAL A 2 14.45 11.33 1.13
C VAL A 2 15.45 11.32 -0.04
N PRO A 3 15.59 10.21 -0.79
CA PRO A 3 16.46 10.13 -1.96
C PRO A 3 16.14 11.20 -3.01
N ALA A 4 17.18 11.84 -3.56
CA ALA A 4 17.01 12.92 -4.55
C ALA A 4 16.20 12.47 -5.78
N ALA A 5 16.35 11.21 -6.20
CA ALA A 5 15.62 10.64 -7.32
C ALA A 5 14.09 10.60 -7.11
N LEU A 6 13.63 10.51 -5.84
CA LEU A 6 12.21 10.47 -5.49
C LEU A 6 11.61 11.86 -5.28
N ARG A 7 12.40 12.88 -4.94
CA ARG A 7 11.89 14.24 -4.65
C ARG A 7 11.12 14.86 -5.82
N ASN A 8 11.50 14.54 -7.04
CA ASN A 8 10.91 15.08 -8.27
C ASN A 8 10.09 14.04 -9.03
N SER A 9 9.67 12.96 -8.38
CA SER A 9 8.98 11.85 -9.05
C SER A 9 7.55 12.18 -9.50
N HIS A 10 6.90 13.19 -8.92
CA HIS A 10 5.54 13.57 -9.29
C HIS A 10 5.34 15.08 -9.35
N PRO A 11 5.01 15.66 -10.53
CA PRO A 11 4.88 17.12 -10.72
C PRO A 11 3.81 17.78 -9.84
N LYS A 12 2.69 17.07 -9.57
CA LYS A 12 1.58 17.56 -8.74
C LYS A 12 1.88 17.52 -7.24
N LEU A 13 2.95 16.83 -6.80
CA LEU A 13 3.27 16.61 -5.39
C LEU A 13 4.67 17.16 -5.03
N GLN A 14 4.98 18.37 -5.45
CA GLN A 14 6.32 18.98 -5.26
C GLN A 14 6.80 19.06 -3.81
N LYS A 15 5.90 18.99 -2.83
CA LYS A 15 6.21 19.14 -1.40
C LYS A 15 5.74 17.96 -0.53
N TRP A 16 5.62 16.79 -1.13
CA TRP A 16 5.09 15.60 -0.44
C TRP A 16 5.91 15.13 0.77
N ASN A 17 7.16 15.58 0.90
CA ASN A 17 8.07 15.23 2.01
C ASN A 17 8.27 16.39 3.00
N ILE A 18 7.54 17.50 2.84
CA ILE A 18 7.70 18.71 3.65
C ILE A 18 6.42 18.94 4.45
N PRO A 19 6.48 19.02 5.81
CA PRO A 19 5.29 19.23 6.62
C PRO A 19 4.62 20.57 6.30
N SER A 20 3.30 20.58 6.27
CA SER A 20 2.48 21.75 5.91
C SER A 20 2.04 22.56 7.11
N VAL A 21 1.78 21.92 8.25
CA VAL A 21 1.23 22.54 9.46
C VAL A 21 2.16 22.37 10.65
N ILE A 22 2.69 21.16 10.90
CA ILE A 22 3.40 20.88 12.14
C ILE A 22 4.72 20.16 11.94
N SER A 23 5.79 20.64 12.61
CA SER A 23 7.06 19.88 12.68
C SER A 23 7.01 18.87 13.82
N ILE A 24 7.50 17.65 13.60
CA ILE A 24 7.72 16.64 14.63
C ILE A 24 9.19 16.20 14.58
N GLY A 25 9.84 16.25 15.71
CA GLY A 25 11.30 16.01 15.77
C GLY A 25 12.14 17.22 15.29
N PRO A 26 13.46 17.05 15.23
CA PRO A 26 14.38 18.17 15.06
C PRO A 26 14.56 18.64 13.61
N TYR A 27 14.10 17.88 12.59
CA TYR A 27 14.43 18.12 11.20
C TYR A 27 13.87 19.47 10.67
N HIS A 28 12.59 19.73 10.92
CA HIS A 28 11.88 20.94 10.53
C HIS A 28 11.63 21.91 11.69
N TYR A 29 12.29 21.65 12.84
CA TYR A 29 12.13 22.49 14.02
C TYR A 29 12.62 23.91 13.78
N GLY A 30 11.74 24.90 14.07
CA GLY A 30 12.09 26.33 13.98
C GLY A 30 11.85 26.93 12.59
N GLU A 31 11.26 26.22 11.64
CA GLU A 31 10.83 26.82 10.37
C GLU A 31 9.69 27.81 10.58
N ASP A 32 9.84 29.04 10.05
CA ASP A 32 8.88 30.15 10.26
C ASP A 32 7.45 29.79 9.85
N ARG A 33 7.29 29.04 8.77
CA ARG A 33 5.97 28.62 8.25
C ARG A 33 5.20 27.68 9.19
N LEU A 34 5.86 27.06 10.18
CA LEU A 34 5.27 26.10 11.12
C LEU A 34 5.10 26.70 12.54
N GLN A 35 5.39 27.99 12.72
CA GLN A 35 5.42 28.66 14.02
C GLN A 35 4.06 28.69 14.73
N GLU A 36 2.96 28.80 14.00
CA GLU A 36 1.60 28.87 14.61
C GLU A 36 1.28 27.60 15.37
N ALA A 37 1.41 26.44 14.71
CA ALA A 37 1.19 25.15 15.36
C ALA A 37 2.24 24.86 16.45
N GLN A 38 3.47 25.35 16.28
CA GLN A 38 4.53 25.20 17.29
C GLN A 38 4.16 25.87 18.61
N LYS A 39 3.48 27.02 18.58
CA LYS A 39 3.01 27.72 19.81
C LYS A 39 1.99 26.88 20.59
N LEU A 40 1.15 26.12 19.90
CA LEU A 40 0.12 25.29 20.53
C LEU A 40 0.70 24.05 21.20
N LYS A 41 1.83 23.55 20.73
CA LYS A 41 2.45 22.31 21.25
C LYS A 41 2.72 22.36 22.75
N PHE A 42 3.19 23.49 23.27
CA PHE A 42 3.46 23.63 24.70
C PHE A 42 2.20 23.40 25.54
N GLY A 43 1.09 24.02 25.16
CA GLY A 43 -0.20 23.84 25.86
C GLY A 43 -0.67 22.40 25.84
N HIS A 44 -0.56 21.73 24.69
CA HIS A 44 -0.93 20.32 24.57
C HIS A 44 0.01 19.39 25.34
N ALA A 45 1.31 19.69 25.35
CA ALA A 45 2.26 18.91 26.13
C ALA A 45 1.98 19.00 27.62
N MET A 46 1.66 20.20 28.14
CA MET A 46 1.29 20.39 29.56
C MET A 46 0.01 19.63 29.91
N LYS A 47 -1.03 19.69 29.05
CA LYS A 47 -2.26 18.92 29.26
C LYS A 47 -1.99 17.41 29.31
N PHE A 48 -1.17 16.87 28.41
CA PHE A 48 -0.81 15.45 28.44
C PHE A 48 -0.11 15.07 29.75
N ILE A 49 0.85 15.87 30.21
CA ILE A 49 1.60 15.62 31.45
C ILE A 49 0.66 15.60 32.65
N GLU A 50 -0.28 16.57 32.73
CA GLU A 50 -1.30 16.65 33.77
C GLU A 50 -2.24 15.42 33.74
N GLU A 51 -2.82 15.10 32.57
CA GLU A 51 -3.73 13.96 32.39
C GLU A 51 -3.07 12.62 32.69
N SER A 52 -1.78 12.47 32.39
CA SER A 52 -1.01 11.27 32.65
C SER A 52 -0.50 11.16 34.12
N ASN A 53 -0.75 12.19 34.91
CA ASN A 53 -0.33 12.32 36.32
C ASN A 53 1.19 12.15 36.50
N GLN A 54 1.98 12.80 35.65
CA GLN A 54 3.44 12.73 35.66
C GLN A 54 4.07 14.08 36.01
N ASP A 55 5.29 14.04 36.54
CA ASP A 55 6.08 15.25 36.79
C ASP A 55 6.88 15.66 35.55
N LYS A 56 6.76 16.94 35.17
CA LYS A 56 7.42 17.48 33.97
C LYS A 56 8.94 17.40 34.04
N ASP A 57 9.53 17.69 35.21
CA ASP A 57 10.98 17.76 35.34
C ASP A 57 11.57 16.36 35.39
N ALA A 58 10.88 15.41 36.02
CA ALA A 58 11.23 14.00 35.98
C ALA A 58 11.20 13.44 34.53
N LEU A 59 10.15 13.78 33.75
CA LEU A 59 10.07 13.38 32.34
C LEU A 59 11.20 14.00 31.51
N TYR A 60 11.48 15.29 31.72
CA TYR A 60 12.59 15.94 31.03
C TYR A 60 13.93 15.28 31.31
N LEU A 61 14.23 15.01 32.58
CA LEU A 61 15.46 14.31 32.97
C LEU A 61 15.56 12.91 32.37
N LYS A 62 14.45 12.18 32.36
CA LYS A 62 14.35 10.85 31.77
C LYS A 62 14.67 10.86 30.28
N ILE A 63 14.13 11.83 29.51
CA ILE A 63 14.42 11.99 28.10
C ILE A 63 15.85 12.48 27.90
N LYS A 64 16.30 13.50 28.64
CA LYS A 64 17.66 14.07 28.55
C LYS A 64 18.71 12.97 28.70
N ASN A 65 18.55 12.09 29.67
CA ASN A 65 19.48 10.97 29.91
C ASN A 65 19.52 9.96 28.76
N LYS A 66 18.49 9.90 27.92
CA LYS A 66 18.44 9.01 26.76
C LYS A 66 18.72 9.74 25.43
N THR A 67 18.82 11.06 25.44
CA THR A 67 19.02 11.89 24.23
C THR A 67 20.24 11.49 23.40
N PRO A 68 21.44 11.15 23.96
CA PRO A 68 22.55 10.69 23.14
C PRO A 68 22.21 9.47 22.27
N LYS A 69 21.49 8.48 22.84
CA LYS A 69 21.02 7.28 22.10
C LYS A 69 19.85 7.59 21.15
N LEU A 70 19.04 8.58 21.45
CA LEU A 70 17.93 9.00 20.59
C LEU A 70 18.45 9.79 19.38
N ARG A 71 19.55 10.56 19.54
CA ARG A 71 20.24 11.25 18.47
C ARG A 71 20.71 10.27 17.39
N GLU A 72 21.20 9.09 17.78
CA GLU A 72 21.65 8.04 16.85
C GLU A 72 20.54 7.50 15.93
N CYS A 73 19.27 7.73 16.26
CA CYS A 73 18.15 7.38 15.40
C CYS A 73 18.01 8.28 14.17
N TYR A 74 18.78 9.36 14.09
CA TYR A 74 18.76 10.32 13.00
C TYR A 74 20.07 10.30 12.21
N CYS A 75 19.99 10.70 10.93
CA CYS A 75 21.15 10.79 10.07
C CYS A 75 22.08 11.93 10.51
N TYR A 76 23.35 11.63 10.78
CA TYR A 76 24.38 12.60 11.23
C TYR A 76 24.63 13.74 10.24
N HIS A 77 24.37 13.54 8.94
CA HIS A 77 24.59 14.58 7.92
C HIS A 77 23.54 15.71 7.95
N ASN A 78 22.54 15.59 8.83
CA ASN A 78 21.56 16.66 8.99
C ASN A 78 22.06 17.76 9.91
N LYS A 79 22.23 18.98 9.38
CA LYS A 79 22.70 20.15 10.13
C LYS A 79 21.82 20.50 11.34
N ALA A 80 20.51 20.27 11.26
CA ALA A 80 19.60 20.53 12.38
C ALA A 80 19.89 19.63 13.58
N ILE A 81 20.42 18.43 13.36
CA ILE A 81 20.76 17.47 14.40
C ILE A 81 22.20 17.66 14.87
N SER A 82 23.15 17.77 13.94
CA SER A 82 24.57 17.94 14.26
C SER A 82 24.86 19.22 15.05
N ASN A 83 24.14 20.31 14.76
CA ASN A 83 24.28 21.60 15.41
C ASN A 83 23.44 21.78 16.68
N SER A 84 22.60 20.79 17.04
CA SER A 84 21.75 20.90 18.24
C SER A 84 22.44 20.31 19.46
N THR A 85 22.33 21.01 20.59
CA THR A 85 22.76 20.48 21.89
C THR A 85 21.80 19.40 22.38
N ASP A 86 22.25 18.51 23.27
CA ASP A 86 21.40 17.49 23.87
C ASP A 86 20.23 18.08 24.67
N GLN A 87 20.43 19.25 25.32
CA GLN A 87 19.36 19.95 25.98
C GLN A 87 18.28 20.39 25.01
N LYS A 88 18.64 20.98 23.86
CA LYS A 88 17.71 21.38 22.82
C LYS A 88 16.92 20.19 22.27
N LEU A 89 17.61 19.10 21.95
CA LEU A 89 16.98 17.87 21.46
C LEU A 89 16.04 17.25 22.51
N ALA A 90 16.45 17.22 23.79
CA ALA A 90 15.60 16.70 24.86
C ALA A 90 14.31 17.52 25.00
N THR A 91 14.38 18.83 24.87
CA THR A 91 13.20 19.73 24.88
C THR A 91 12.28 19.43 23.69
N ILE A 92 12.85 19.30 22.47
CA ILE A 92 12.08 18.96 21.27
C ILE A 92 11.38 17.59 21.46
N PHE A 93 12.12 16.58 21.91
CA PHE A 93 11.57 15.24 22.10
C PHE A 93 10.45 15.20 23.15
N LEU A 94 10.61 15.95 24.25
CA LEU A 94 9.56 16.04 25.27
C LEU A 94 8.31 16.70 24.73
N LEU A 95 8.45 17.93 24.17
CA LEU A 95 7.31 18.69 23.70
C LEU A 95 6.59 17.97 22.55
N ASP A 96 7.32 17.48 21.55
CA ASP A 96 6.74 16.81 20.40
C ASP A 96 6.14 15.46 20.76
N GLY A 97 6.76 14.71 21.67
CA GLY A 97 6.23 13.45 22.13
C GLY A 97 4.94 13.61 22.94
N CYS A 98 4.89 14.55 23.88
CA CYS A 98 3.69 14.84 24.66
C CYS A 98 2.57 15.42 23.78
N PHE A 99 2.90 16.34 22.84
CA PHE A 99 1.95 16.83 21.84
C PHE A 99 1.35 15.68 21.04
N LEU A 100 2.19 14.80 20.49
CA LEU A 100 1.78 13.70 19.65
C LEU A 100 0.83 12.74 20.39
N LEU A 101 1.14 12.40 21.64
CA LEU A 101 0.29 11.55 22.47
C LEU A 101 -1.05 12.25 22.79
N HIS A 102 -1.04 13.53 23.12
CA HIS A 102 -2.26 14.30 23.34
C HIS A 102 -3.10 14.42 22.05
N PHE A 103 -2.45 14.69 20.90
CA PHE A 103 -3.13 14.75 19.61
C PHE A 103 -3.79 13.42 19.25
N ILE A 104 -3.08 12.30 19.39
CA ILE A 104 -3.62 10.95 19.12
C ILE A 104 -4.80 10.66 20.03
N ASN A 105 -4.72 11.04 21.33
CA ASN A 105 -5.78 10.82 22.31
C ASN A 105 -7.11 11.45 21.88
N TYR A 106 -7.07 12.67 21.35
CA TYR A 106 -8.27 13.45 21.06
C TYR A 106 -8.63 13.55 19.57
N SER A 107 -7.74 13.21 18.65
CA SER A 107 -7.92 13.43 17.20
C SER A 107 -9.08 12.65 16.58
N ARG A 108 -9.60 11.63 17.25
CA ARG A 108 -10.73 10.79 16.82
C ARG A 108 -12.02 11.08 17.60
N GLU A 109 -11.97 11.92 18.62
CA GLU A 109 -13.16 12.34 19.37
C GLU A 109 -14.06 13.22 18.50
N LYS A 110 -15.37 13.19 18.77
CA LYS A 110 -16.38 13.95 18.01
C LYS A 110 -16.08 15.45 17.95
N ASP A 111 -15.58 16.01 19.06
CA ASP A 111 -15.20 17.41 19.20
C ASP A 111 -13.67 17.60 19.18
N GLY A 112 -12.92 16.64 18.64
CA GLY A 112 -11.46 16.61 18.68
C GLY A 112 -10.80 17.88 18.12
N SER A 113 -11.32 18.45 17.05
CA SER A 113 -10.81 19.70 16.47
C SER A 113 -10.92 20.88 17.45
N LYS A 114 -12.04 21.00 18.17
CA LYS A 114 -12.24 22.04 19.20
C LYS A 114 -11.34 21.82 20.41
N LEU A 115 -11.22 20.56 20.88
CA LEU A 115 -10.38 20.20 22.03
C LEU A 115 -8.90 20.47 21.77
N LEU A 116 -8.47 20.27 20.52
CA LEU A 116 -7.11 20.50 20.06
C LEU A 116 -6.87 21.91 19.53
N GLY A 117 -7.91 22.74 19.36
CA GLY A 117 -7.79 24.12 18.86
C GLY A 117 -7.32 24.21 17.40
N PHE A 118 -7.53 23.16 16.62
CA PHE A 118 -7.25 23.13 15.18
C PHE A 118 -8.54 23.09 14.37
N THR A 119 -8.54 23.69 13.19
CA THR A 119 -9.61 23.52 12.21
C THR A 119 -9.61 22.10 11.66
N ASN A 120 -10.74 21.64 11.09
CA ASN A 120 -10.80 20.32 10.45
C ASN A 120 -9.80 20.18 9.29
N HIS A 121 -9.51 21.26 8.59
CA HIS A 121 -8.51 21.31 7.52
C HIS A 121 -7.10 21.09 8.07
N GLU A 122 -6.73 21.84 9.12
CA GLU A 122 -5.43 21.65 9.78
C GLU A 122 -5.29 20.26 10.38
N MET A 123 -6.35 19.70 10.98
CA MET A 123 -6.36 18.33 11.51
C MET A 123 -6.01 17.31 10.43
N THR A 124 -6.52 17.49 9.20
CA THR A 124 -6.20 16.62 8.08
C THR A 124 -4.72 16.72 7.72
N HIS A 125 -4.20 17.92 7.57
CA HIS A 125 -2.78 18.13 7.24
C HIS A 125 -1.83 17.71 8.37
N ILE A 126 -2.19 17.93 9.63
CA ILE A 126 -1.40 17.40 10.76
C ILE A 126 -1.30 15.88 10.66
N LYS A 127 -2.41 15.18 10.38
CA LYS A 127 -2.38 13.72 10.21
C LYS A 127 -1.47 13.29 9.07
N GLU A 128 -1.45 14.02 7.95
CA GLU A 128 -0.51 13.78 6.85
C GLU A 128 0.94 14.04 7.29
N ASP A 129 1.20 15.17 7.95
CA ASP A 129 2.53 15.56 8.44
C ASP A 129 3.13 14.52 9.38
N LEU A 130 2.31 13.79 10.17
CA LEU A 130 2.76 12.75 11.10
C LEU A 130 3.31 11.50 10.41
N PHE A 131 3.04 11.30 9.11
CA PHE A 131 3.55 10.16 8.35
C PHE A 131 4.63 10.53 7.32
N LEU A 132 5.15 11.77 7.34
CA LEU A 132 6.29 12.16 6.53
C LEU A 132 7.60 11.59 7.10
N LEU A 133 8.44 11.01 6.26
CA LEU A 133 9.69 10.37 6.68
C LEU A 133 10.67 11.34 7.38
N GLU A 134 10.73 12.60 6.90
CA GLU A 134 11.59 13.63 7.47
C GLU A 134 10.94 14.39 8.63
N ASN A 135 9.74 13.97 9.07
CA ASN A 135 8.98 14.57 10.17
C ASN A 135 8.62 13.52 11.23
N GLN A 136 9.59 12.77 11.69
CA GLN A 136 9.39 11.64 12.59
C GLN A 136 10.06 11.83 13.95
N LEU A 137 9.42 11.28 14.97
CA LEU A 137 9.96 11.14 16.32
C LEU A 137 10.34 9.66 16.57
N PRO A 138 11.48 9.35 17.18
CA PRO A 138 11.79 7.97 17.56
C PRO A 138 10.70 7.40 18.46
N TYR A 139 10.15 6.24 18.10
CA TYR A 139 9.06 5.60 18.86
C TYR A 139 9.46 5.31 20.31
N LYS A 140 10.77 5.19 20.57
CA LYS A 140 11.34 5.07 21.91
C LYS A 140 10.98 6.27 22.80
N VAL A 141 10.81 7.47 22.25
CA VAL A 141 10.38 8.65 23.03
C VAL A 141 8.96 8.45 23.54
N LEU A 142 8.03 8.00 22.69
CA LEU A 142 6.66 7.73 23.10
C LEU A 142 6.61 6.64 24.21
N LYS A 143 7.41 5.57 24.04
CA LYS A 143 7.53 4.54 25.11
C LYS A 143 8.11 5.09 26.41
N LEU A 144 9.06 6.01 26.35
CA LEU A 144 9.61 6.64 27.56
C LEU A 144 8.57 7.52 28.28
N LEU A 145 7.73 8.22 27.52
CA LEU A 145 6.66 9.06 28.07
C LEU A 145 5.52 8.23 28.65
N LEU A 146 5.23 7.08 28.07
CA LEU A 146 4.14 6.20 28.53
C LEU A 146 4.53 5.25 29.67
N LYS A 147 5.81 5.00 29.89
CA LYS A 147 6.28 3.95 30.82
C LYS A 147 5.66 4.04 32.22
N ASP A 148 5.53 5.26 32.75
CA ASP A 148 5.03 5.52 34.10
C ASP A 148 3.70 6.31 34.08
N ALA A 149 3.07 6.42 32.90
CA ALA A 149 1.80 7.12 32.75
C ALA A 149 0.64 6.27 33.25
N LYS A 150 -0.30 6.91 33.98
CA LYS A 150 -1.50 6.27 34.51
C LYS A 150 -2.37 5.62 33.43
N ASN A 151 -2.32 6.15 32.19
CA ASN A 151 -3.12 5.73 31.05
C ASN A 151 -2.29 5.03 29.95
N SER A 152 -1.18 4.37 30.29
CA SER A 152 -0.23 3.79 29.34
C SER A 152 -0.86 2.75 28.41
N GLU A 153 -1.57 1.75 28.93
CA GLU A 153 -2.19 0.66 28.15
C GLU A 153 -3.28 1.16 27.18
N PRO A 154 -4.27 1.97 27.63
CA PRO A 154 -5.24 2.55 26.71
C PRO A 154 -4.62 3.41 25.64
N MET A 155 -3.50 4.10 25.93
CA MET A 155 -2.81 4.96 24.98
C MET A 155 -2.05 4.17 23.91
N GLU A 156 -1.44 3.03 24.26
CA GLU A 156 -0.80 2.16 23.26
C GLU A 156 -1.83 1.62 22.25
N GLU A 157 -3.04 1.24 22.69
CA GLU A 157 -4.11 0.84 21.77
C GLU A 157 -4.59 2.02 20.90
N LYS A 158 -4.73 3.22 21.49
CA LYS A 158 -5.07 4.43 20.71
C LYS A 158 -4.03 4.77 19.63
N ILE A 159 -2.74 4.61 19.93
CA ILE A 159 -1.66 4.78 18.92
C ILE A 159 -1.83 3.78 17.79
N LYS A 160 -2.05 2.50 18.12
CA LYS A 160 -2.27 1.46 17.13
C LYS A 160 -3.46 1.75 16.24
N ASP A 161 -4.61 2.10 16.84
CA ASP A 161 -5.83 2.44 16.11
C ASP A 161 -5.66 3.70 15.25
N PHE A 162 -4.92 4.69 15.76
CA PHE A 162 -4.59 5.90 15.02
C PHE A 162 -3.78 5.56 13.77
N VAL A 163 -2.70 4.79 13.92
CA VAL A 163 -1.85 4.38 12.79
C VAL A 163 -2.64 3.53 11.80
N ALA A 164 -3.42 2.55 12.28
CA ALA A 164 -4.24 1.69 11.44
C ALA A 164 -5.29 2.48 10.62
N SER A 165 -5.88 3.53 11.20
CA SER A 165 -6.87 4.36 10.51
C SER A 165 -6.29 5.20 9.36
N HIS A 166 -4.96 5.32 9.28
CA HIS A 166 -4.26 6.01 8.19
C HIS A 166 -3.72 5.05 7.12
N ALA A 167 -3.90 3.73 7.31
CA ALA A 167 -3.59 2.78 6.26
C ALA A 167 -4.48 3.05 5.03
N PRO A 168 -3.91 3.16 3.81
CA PRO A 168 -4.69 3.40 2.60
C PRO A 168 -5.57 2.22 2.20
N PHE A 169 -5.42 1.08 2.84
CA PHE A 169 -6.05 -0.19 2.53
C PHE A 169 -7.32 -0.42 3.34
N HIS A 170 -8.33 -1.03 2.70
CA HIS A 170 -9.63 -1.32 3.30
C HIS A 170 -9.82 -2.82 3.47
N GLY A 171 -10.23 -3.22 4.65
CA GLY A 171 -10.48 -4.61 5.05
C GLY A 171 -10.27 -4.80 6.53
N GLU A 172 -10.48 -6.00 7.03
CA GLU A 172 -10.17 -6.29 8.43
C GLU A 172 -8.65 -6.25 8.65
N ILE A 173 -8.16 -5.18 9.26
CA ILE A 173 -6.82 -5.16 9.83
C ILE A 173 -6.89 -5.94 11.15
N ARG A 174 -6.74 -7.24 11.07
CA ARG A 174 -6.52 -8.05 12.26
C ARG A 174 -5.08 -7.89 12.70
N ALA A 175 -4.74 -6.76 13.28
CA ALA A 175 -3.42 -6.52 13.83
C ALA A 175 -3.16 -7.47 15.03
N LYS A 176 -2.78 -8.72 14.73
CA LYS A 176 -2.07 -9.53 15.70
C LYS A 176 -0.65 -8.96 15.78
N LYS A 177 -0.33 -8.37 16.94
CA LYS A 177 1.00 -7.88 17.32
C LYS A 177 1.76 -7.25 16.13
N ALA A 178 1.35 -6.03 15.76
CA ALA A 178 2.17 -5.16 14.94
C ALA A 178 3.61 -5.17 15.45
N ASN A 179 4.58 -4.99 14.55
CA ASN A 179 6.02 -5.01 14.84
C ASN A 179 6.31 -4.56 16.27
N PRO A 180 6.80 -5.44 17.16
CA PRO A 180 6.89 -5.17 18.59
C PRO A 180 7.82 -3.98 18.92
N LYS A 181 8.58 -3.47 17.95
CA LYS A 181 9.53 -2.36 18.14
C LYS A 181 9.63 -1.47 16.88
N PRO A 182 8.60 -0.69 16.53
CA PRO A 182 8.70 0.25 15.41
C PRO A 182 9.77 1.32 15.70
N TYR A 183 10.42 1.82 14.65
CA TYR A 183 11.39 2.92 14.80
C TYR A 183 10.66 4.26 15.00
N HIS A 184 9.56 4.48 14.29
CA HIS A 184 8.70 5.68 14.29
C HIS A 184 7.31 5.33 13.74
N LEU A 185 6.38 6.30 13.68
CA LEU A 185 4.99 6.05 13.26
C LEU A 185 4.89 5.53 11.81
N LEU A 186 5.69 6.07 10.88
CA LEU A 186 5.68 5.60 9.49
C LEU A 186 6.14 4.13 9.38
N HIS A 187 7.15 3.72 10.13
CA HIS A 187 7.57 2.31 10.20
C HIS A 187 6.49 1.43 10.86
N TYR A 188 5.75 1.99 11.83
CA TYR A 188 4.63 1.27 12.43
C TYR A 188 3.52 1.02 11.40
N LEU A 189 3.19 2.05 10.60
CA LEU A 189 2.22 1.92 9.51
C LEU A 189 2.66 0.86 8.48
N GLN A 190 3.94 0.87 8.08
CA GLN A 190 4.50 -0.16 7.19
C GLN A 190 4.29 -1.57 7.76
N GLY A 191 4.59 -1.78 9.05
CA GLY A 191 4.37 -3.06 9.71
C GLY A 191 2.91 -3.49 9.67
N ILE A 192 1.97 -2.57 9.93
CA ILE A 192 0.54 -2.87 9.89
C ILE A 192 0.08 -3.33 8.50
N ILE A 193 0.56 -2.71 7.42
CA ILE A 193 0.11 -3.02 6.06
C ILE A 193 0.83 -4.23 5.43
N LEU A 194 1.99 -4.64 5.97
CA LEU A 194 2.75 -5.79 5.47
C LEU A 194 2.50 -7.08 6.26
N ASP A 195 2.21 -6.98 7.55
CA ASP A 195 2.08 -8.15 8.41
C ASP A 195 0.79 -8.93 8.12
N LYS A 196 0.95 -10.05 7.44
CA LYS A 196 -0.10 -11.06 7.35
C LYS A 196 -0.10 -11.87 8.64
N PRO A 197 -1.26 -12.04 9.34
CA PRO A 197 -1.33 -12.98 10.46
C PRO A 197 -0.93 -14.35 9.96
N GLU A 198 0.03 -15.00 10.62
CA GLU A 198 0.36 -16.39 10.34
C GLU A 198 -0.93 -17.21 10.50
N THR A 199 -1.52 -17.60 9.39
CA THR A 199 -2.48 -18.71 9.40
C THR A 199 -1.64 -19.91 9.75
N ILE A 200 -1.91 -20.48 10.94
CA ILE A 200 -1.33 -21.75 11.37
C ILE A 200 -1.73 -22.81 10.33
N SER A 201 -0.92 -22.97 9.34
CA SER A 201 -0.87 -24.18 8.50
C SER A 201 0.27 -25.02 9.08
N PRO A 202 -0.02 -26.13 9.75
CA PRO A 202 1.02 -26.97 10.31
C PRO A 202 1.60 -27.91 9.26
N THR A 203 2.20 -27.37 8.20
CA THR A 203 3.04 -28.18 7.29
C THR A 203 3.72 -27.26 6.30
N GLN A 204 4.96 -26.88 6.61
CA GLN A 204 6.04 -26.59 5.66
C GLN A 204 7.15 -25.78 6.37
N LYS A 205 7.75 -26.44 7.40
CA LYS A 205 9.13 -26.18 7.80
C LYS A 205 9.87 -27.48 7.49
N GLN A 206 10.39 -27.58 6.32
CA GLN A 206 11.43 -28.51 5.85
C GLN A 206 11.26 -28.57 4.34
N ASP A 207 12.16 -27.94 3.63
CA ASP A 207 12.61 -28.18 2.24
C ASP A 207 13.03 -26.87 1.56
N GLU A 208 13.84 -26.04 2.24
CA GLU A 208 14.54 -24.89 1.62
C GLU A 208 15.98 -25.21 1.22
N GLU A 209 16.37 -26.49 1.15
CA GLU A 209 17.62 -26.88 0.54
C GLU A 209 17.33 -27.81 -0.65
N ASP A 210 17.57 -27.31 -1.82
CA ASP A 210 17.64 -28.00 -3.11
C ASP A 210 16.50 -27.78 -4.13
N LYS A 211 16.24 -26.52 -4.52
CA LYS A 211 15.72 -26.23 -5.85
C LYS A 211 16.76 -25.41 -6.61
N GLY A 212 17.63 -26.18 -7.25
CA GLY A 212 18.66 -25.67 -8.13
C GLY A 212 18.15 -24.60 -9.08
N HIS A 213 18.94 -23.56 -9.17
CA HIS A 213 18.94 -22.48 -10.14
C HIS A 213 18.41 -22.89 -11.52
N ARG A 214 17.13 -22.79 -11.75
CA ARG A 214 16.64 -22.45 -13.08
C ARG A 214 16.67 -20.91 -13.21
N ARG A 215 17.86 -20.38 -13.47
CA ARG A 215 18.04 -19.08 -14.09
C ARG A 215 17.37 -19.14 -15.48
N GLY A 216 16.05 -19.05 -15.51
CA GLY A 216 15.28 -18.74 -16.70
C GLY A 216 15.34 -17.25 -16.93
N ARG A 217 16.12 -16.84 -17.93
CA ARG A 217 16.04 -15.64 -18.74
C ARG A 217 15.30 -14.46 -18.15
N LEU A 218 16.06 -13.46 -17.70
CA LEU A 218 15.64 -12.05 -17.56
C LEU A 218 15.41 -11.46 -18.96
N ASP A 219 14.46 -11.99 -19.70
CA ASP A 219 13.98 -11.38 -20.94
C ASP A 219 12.53 -10.94 -20.70
N GLY A 220 12.32 -9.63 -20.60
CA GLY A 220 11.17 -8.88 -21.09
C GLY A 220 9.76 -9.38 -20.87
N ASP A 221 9.49 -10.17 -19.83
CA ASP A 221 8.13 -10.63 -19.54
C ASP A 221 7.44 -9.59 -18.63
N SER A 222 7.02 -8.48 -19.24
CA SER A 222 6.08 -7.56 -18.62
C SER A 222 4.81 -8.35 -18.29
N CYS A 223 4.44 -8.38 -17.01
CA CYS A 223 3.13 -8.89 -16.62
C CYS A 223 2.08 -8.19 -17.50
N LYS A 224 1.21 -8.95 -18.14
CA LYS A 224 0.16 -8.37 -19.01
C LYS A 224 -0.70 -7.42 -18.19
N ASN A 225 -1.08 -6.29 -18.74
CA ASN A 225 -1.94 -5.31 -18.07
C ASN A 225 -3.36 -5.87 -17.84
N VAL A 226 -4.17 -5.16 -17.06
CA VAL A 226 -5.53 -5.57 -16.70
C VAL A 226 -6.37 -5.93 -17.94
N GLN A 227 -6.31 -5.10 -19.00
CA GLN A 227 -7.08 -5.35 -20.22
C GLN A 227 -6.66 -6.63 -20.93
N GLU A 228 -5.37 -6.93 -20.95
CA GLU A 228 -4.82 -8.15 -21.55
C GLU A 228 -5.17 -9.40 -20.74
N LEU A 229 -5.09 -9.29 -19.41
CA LEU A 229 -5.47 -10.37 -18.50
C LEU A 229 -6.97 -10.71 -18.61
N ARG A 230 -7.83 -9.71 -18.79
CA ARG A 230 -9.26 -9.94 -19.05
C ARG A 230 -9.53 -10.69 -20.34
N LYS A 231 -8.78 -10.39 -21.41
CA LYS A 231 -8.92 -11.11 -22.70
C LYS A 231 -8.60 -12.60 -22.58
N VAL A 232 -7.77 -12.98 -21.63
CA VAL A 232 -7.46 -14.40 -21.36
C VAL A 232 -8.30 -14.99 -20.22
N GLY A 233 -9.42 -14.34 -19.86
CA GLY A 233 -10.42 -14.86 -18.93
C GLY A 233 -10.05 -14.68 -17.45
N ILE A 234 -9.11 -13.79 -17.11
CA ILE A 234 -8.78 -13.47 -15.73
C ILE A 234 -9.70 -12.34 -15.25
N HIS A 235 -10.40 -12.59 -14.14
CA HIS A 235 -11.22 -11.63 -13.43
C HIS A 235 -10.50 -11.11 -12.20
N PHE A 236 -10.89 -9.93 -11.73
CA PHE A 236 -10.29 -9.28 -10.58
C PHE A 236 -11.31 -9.20 -9.45
N GLU A 237 -10.91 -9.52 -8.23
CA GLU A 237 -11.74 -9.46 -7.03
C GLU A 237 -10.96 -8.83 -5.87
N PRO A 238 -11.67 -8.18 -4.91
CA PRO A 238 -11.06 -7.73 -3.67
C PRO A 238 -10.52 -8.90 -2.85
N SER A 239 -9.32 -8.73 -2.26
CA SER A 239 -8.85 -9.62 -1.21
C SER A 239 -9.67 -9.42 0.07
N PRO A 240 -9.89 -10.47 0.87
CA PRO A 240 -10.62 -10.36 2.14
C PRO A 240 -9.86 -9.53 3.19
N THR A 241 -8.56 -9.39 3.06
CA THR A 241 -7.72 -8.64 4.00
C THR A 241 -7.13 -7.39 3.35
N SER A 242 -6.64 -6.48 4.19
CA SER A 242 -5.97 -5.24 3.78
C SER A 242 -4.44 -5.34 3.73
N TYR A 243 -3.88 -6.55 3.82
CA TYR A 243 -2.43 -6.73 3.78
C TYR A 243 -1.91 -6.72 2.34
N LEU A 244 -0.83 -6.00 2.09
CA LEU A 244 -0.20 -5.94 0.77
C LEU A 244 0.30 -7.31 0.28
N THR A 245 0.60 -8.20 1.22
CA THR A 245 1.04 -9.56 0.94
C THR A 245 -0.10 -10.51 0.56
N ASP A 246 -1.37 -10.07 0.68
CA ASP A 246 -2.53 -10.91 0.40
C ASP A 246 -2.98 -10.82 -1.06
N ILE A 247 -2.04 -11.08 -1.96
CA ILE A 247 -2.29 -11.27 -3.39
C ILE A 247 -2.39 -12.76 -3.66
N SER A 248 -3.43 -13.18 -4.39
CA SER A 248 -3.58 -14.59 -4.76
C SER A 248 -4.25 -14.75 -6.10
N PHE A 249 -3.82 -15.77 -6.85
CA PHE A 249 -4.48 -16.18 -8.09
C PHE A 249 -5.10 -17.56 -7.92
N LYS A 250 -6.31 -17.75 -8.42
CA LYS A 250 -6.99 -19.05 -8.43
C LYS A 250 -7.54 -19.34 -9.82
N PRO A 251 -7.07 -20.39 -10.48
CA PRO A 251 -7.68 -20.85 -11.71
C PRO A 251 -9.07 -21.44 -11.39
N HIS A 252 -10.07 -21.11 -12.22
CA HIS A 252 -11.39 -21.71 -12.18
C HIS A 252 -11.53 -22.78 -13.28
N PHE A 253 -12.68 -23.44 -13.28
CA PHE A 253 -12.95 -24.50 -14.26
C PHE A 253 -12.90 -23.92 -15.70
N GLY A 254 -12.19 -24.59 -16.59
CA GLY A 254 -12.03 -24.15 -17.99
C GLY A 254 -10.86 -23.18 -18.19
N THR A 255 -11.13 -22.05 -18.85
CA THR A 255 -10.13 -21.05 -19.25
C THR A 255 -10.27 -19.74 -18.45
N THR A 256 -10.93 -19.75 -17.31
CA THR A 256 -11.09 -18.58 -16.46
C THR A 256 -10.23 -18.64 -15.21
N GLY A 257 -9.88 -17.48 -14.64
CA GLY A 257 -9.13 -17.38 -13.40
C GLY A 257 -9.53 -16.11 -12.64
N CYS A 258 -9.18 -16.06 -11.35
CA CYS A 258 -9.45 -14.93 -10.48
C CYS A 258 -8.17 -14.46 -9.80
N LEU A 259 -7.80 -13.19 -10.00
CA LEU A 259 -6.72 -12.51 -9.29
C LEU A 259 -7.33 -11.64 -8.19
N LYS A 260 -6.98 -11.95 -6.93
CA LYS A 260 -7.41 -11.19 -5.76
C LYS A 260 -6.34 -10.21 -5.32
N LEU A 261 -6.75 -8.97 -5.10
CA LEU A 261 -5.89 -7.85 -4.73
C LEU A 261 -6.46 -7.11 -3.51
N PRO A 262 -5.61 -6.59 -2.61
CA PRO A 262 -6.06 -5.74 -1.52
C PRO A 262 -6.76 -4.49 -2.04
N THR A 263 -7.88 -4.12 -1.40
CA THR A 263 -8.63 -2.90 -1.75
C THR A 263 -8.00 -1.68 -1.12
N PHE A 264 -7.83 -0.60 -1.88
CA PHE A 264 -7.31 0.66 -1.37
C PHE A 264 -7.99 1.89 -1.95
N SER A 265 -7.91 2.99 -1.17
CA SER A 265 -8.36 4.31 -1.62
C SER A 265 -7.20 5.10 -2.18
N MET A 266 -7.39 5.74 -3.33
CA MET A 266 -6.41 6.60 -3.96
C MET A 266 -6.85 8.06 -3.85
N ASN A 267 -6.19 8.82 -2.98
CA ASN A 267 -6.35 10.25 -2.76
C ASN A 267 -4.97 10.89 -2.53
N ASN A 268 -4.91 12.21 -2.33
CA ASN A 268 -3.65 12.91 -2.12
C ASN A 268 -2.88 12.39 -0.89
N SER A 269 -3.57 12.15 0.22
CA SER A 269 -2.95 11.62 1.45
C SER A 269 -2.34 10.23 1.23
N THR A 270 -3.03 9.37 0.48
CA THR A 270 -2.51 8.04 0.09
C THR A 270 -1.24 8.14 -0.75
N MET A 271 -1.21 9.05 -1.72
CA MET A 271 -0.01 9.28 -2.54
C MET A 271 1.18 9.73 -1.69
N ILE A 272 0.95 10.66 -0.76
CA ILE A 272 1.96 11.12 0.20
C ILE A 272 2.48 9.96 1.05
N ILE A 273 1.60 9.14 1.60
CA ILE A 273 1.96 7.97 2.40
C ILE A 273 2.80 6.97 1.58
N PHE A 274 2.38 6.63 0.37
CA PHE A 274 3.14 5.73 -0.50
C PHE A 274 4.54 6.25 -0.81
N LEU A 275 4.67 7.55 -1.17
CA LEU A 275 5.97 8.14 -1.45
C LEU A 275 6.90 8.13 -0.23
N ASN A 276 6.37 8.36 0.98
CA ASN A 276 7.15 8.31 2.20
C ASN A 276 7.52 6.87 2.60
N LEU A 277 6.66 5.89 2.38
CA LEU A 277 6.96 4.46 2.58
C LEU A 277 8.01 3.96 1.59
N ILE A 278 7.91 4.34 0.31
CA ILE A 278 8.93 4.06 -0.70
C ILE A 278 10.29 4.66 -0.29
N ALA A 279 10.29 5.93 0.12
CA ALA A 279 11.50 6.59 0.57
C ALA A 279 12.11 5.90 1.80
N PHE A 280 11.28 5.44 2.73
CA PHE A 280 11.72 4.70 3.90
C PHE A 280 12.33 3.34 3.51
N GLU A 281 11.64 2.52 2.70
CA GLU A 281 12.15 1.23 2.24
C GLU A 281 13.45 1.37 1.43
N SER A 282 13.58 2.42 0.62
CA SER A 282 14.79 2.69 -0.16
C SER A 282 16.02 3.04 0.69
N LEU A 283 15.83 3.42 1.97
CA LEU A 283 16.92 3.77 2.89
C LEU A 283 17.33 2.60 3.80
N VAL A 284 16.45 1.65 4.03
CA VAL A 284 16.68 0.54 4.96
C VAL A 284 17.14 -0.69 4.18
N THR A 285 18.45 -0.98 4.28
CA THR A 285 19.10 -2.11 3.56
C THR A 285 18.55 -3.49 3.92
N THR A 286 17.87 -3.62 5.05
CA THR A 286 17.30 -4.90 5.54
C THR A 286 15.79 -5.01 5.29
N SER A 287 15.18 -4.05 4.59
CA SER A 287 13.75 -4.08 4.32
C SER A 287 13.43 -5.12 3.25
N ASN A 288 12.32 -5.83 3.42
CA ASN A 288 11.81 -6.78 2.42
C ASN A 288 11.29 -6.08 1.15
N LEU A 289 11.43 -4.75 1.03
CA LEU A 289 10.90 -3.92 -0.06
C LEU A 289 9.42 -4.25 -0.36
N GLY A 290 8.64 -4.55 0.67
CA GLY A 290 7.28 -5.09 0.50
C GLY A 290 6.32 -4.08 -0.12
N VAL A 291 6.40 -2.81 0.27
CA VAL A 291 5.58 -1.73 -0.31
C VAL A 291 6.03 -1.44 -1.74
N ILE A 292 7.34 -1.32 -1.98
CA ILE A 292 7.91 -1.12 -3.32
C ILE A 292 7.48 -2.26 -4.25
N SER A 293 7.60 -3.51 -3.79
CA SER A 293 7.24 -4.69 -4.60
C SER A 293 5.75 -4.73 -4.93
N TYR A 294 4.88 -4.35 -3.99
CA TYR A 294 3.45 -4.26 -4.22
C TYR A 294 3.10 -3.17 -5.25
N LEU A 295 3.67 -1.98 -5.10
CA LEU A 295 3.42 -0.87 -6.02
C LEU A 295 3.93 -1.18 -7.43
N CYS A 296 5.11 -1.80 -7.57
CA CYS A 296 5.62 -2.26 -8.85
C CYS A 296 4.77 -3.40 -9.47
N PHE A 297 4.19 -4.27 -8.63
CA PHE A 297 3.24 -5.27 -9.10
C PHE A 297 1.95 -4.61 -9.63
N LEU A 298 1.41 -3.61 -8.93
CA LEU A 298 0.26 -2.84 -9.43
C LEU A 298 0.59 -2.07 -10.72
N ASP A 299 1.77 -1.45 -10.79
CA ASP A 299 2.25 -0.76 -11.98
C ASP A 299 2.30 -1.69 -13.20
N SER A 300 2.75 -2.92 -13.02
CA SER A 300 2.73 -3.93 -14.09
C SER A 300 1.33 -4.29 -14.59
N LEU A 301 0.29 -4.05 -13.79
CA LEU A 301 -1.12 -4.25 -14.16
C LEU A 301 -1.74 -2.97 -14.75
N ILE A 302 -1.25 -1.78 -14.36
CA ILE A 302 -1.84 -0.47 -14.70
C ILE A 302 -0.95 0.25 -15.72
N ASP A 303 -1.21 0.05 -17.00
CA ASP A 303 -0.54 0.77 -18.08
C ASP A 303 -1.30 2.07 -18.43
N ARG A 304 -2.63 2.01 -18.45
CA ARG A 304 -3.51 3.08 -18.91
C ARG A 304 -4.67 3.34 -17.94
N TRP A 305 -5.35 4.45 -18.17
CA TRP A 305 -6.56 4.82 -17.43
C TRP A 305 -7.68 3.77 -17.51
N ASP A 306 -7.79 3.03 -18.62
CA ASP A 306 -8.75 1.94 -18.79
C ASP A 306 -8.51 0.80 -17.81
N ASP A 307 -7.25 0.49 -17.48
CA ASP A 307 -6.90 -0.52 -16.48
C ASP A 307 -7.37 -0.09 -15.09
N VAL A 308 -7.19 1.20 -14.76
CA VAL A 308 -7.70 1.77 -13.51
C VAL A 308 -9.21 1.67 -13.43
N LYS A 309 -9.92 1.96 -14.53
CA LYS A 309 -11.39 1.87 -14.61
C LYS A 309 -11.88 0.45 -14.33
N GLU A 310 -11.21 -0.56 -14.86
CA GLU A 310 -11.54 -1.96 -14.61
C GLU A 310 -11.28 -2.35 -13.14
N LEU A 311 -10.15 -1.94 -12.54
CA LEU A 311 -9.87 -2.18 -11.13
C LEU A 311 -10.86 -1.44 -10.21
N GLN A 312 -11.36 -0.26 -10.62
CA GLN A 312 -12.44 0.43 -9.92
C GLN A 312 -13.77 -0.36 -10.02
N ALA A 313 -14.12 -0.83 -11.21
CA ALA A 313 -15.32 -1.63 -11.41
C ALA A 313 -15.26 -2.94 -10.62
N ALA A 314 -14.09 -3.53 -10.46
CA ALA A 314 -13.84 -4.69 -9.61
C ALA A 314 -13.81 -4.37 -8.10
N GLY A 315 -13.93 -3.11 -7.69
CA GLY A 315 -13.91 -2.69 -6.28
C GLY A 315 -12.54 -2.73 -5.60
N ILE A 316 -11.44 -2.83 -6.36
CA ILE A 316 -10.06 -2.88 -5.84
C ILE A 316 -9.53 -1.47 -5.59
N ILE A 317 -9.76 -0.54 -6.52
CA ILE A 317 -9.36 0.87 -6.36
C ILE A 317 -10.59 1.73 -6.10
N ARG A 318 -10.56 2.53 -5.03
CA ARG A 318 -11.52 3.61 -4.77
C ARG A 318 -10.83 4.93 -5.10
N ASN A 319 -11.14 5.49 -6.28
CA ASN A 319 -10.49 6.72 -6.75
C ASN A 319 -11.18 7.96 -6.21
N PHE A 320 -10.46 8.80 -5.46
CA PHE A 320 -10.86 10.10 -4.94
C PHE A 320 -10.03 11.25 -5.54
N LEU A 321 -9.19 10.98 -6.54
CA LEU A 321 -8.43 12.02 -7.27
C LEU A 321 -9.25 12.67 -8.39
N GLY A 322 -10.38 12.06 -8.77
CA GLY A 322 -11.23 12.51 -9.87
C GLY A 322 -10.96 11.73 -11.15
N GLU A 323 -9.84 11.98 -11.84
CA GLU A 323 -9.54 11.32 -13.11
C GLU A 323 -8.76 10.01 -12.93
N GLN A 324 -9.11 8.97 -13.68
CA GLN A 324 -8.37 7.70 -13.72
C GLN A 324 -6.96 7.86 -14.27
N ARG A 325 -6.75 8.86 -15.12
CA ARG A 325 -5.42 9.20 -15.66
C ARG A 325 -4.43 9.58 -14.57
N ASP A 326 -4.87 10.32 -13.56
CA ASP A 326 -4.00 10.73 -12.45
C ASP A 326 -3.50 9.53 -11.66
N VAL A 327 -4.36 8.51 -11.47
CA VAL A 327 -3.99 7.27 -10.81
C VAL A 327 -2.96 6.48 -11.63
N ALA A 328 -3.21 6.28 -12.94
CA ALA A 328 -2.28 5.58 -13.82
C ALA A 328 -0.93 6.31 -13.90
N GLN A 329 -0.94 7.63 -14.05
CA GLN A 329 0.29 8.44 -14.06
C GLN A 329 1.09 8.37 -12.76
N PHE A 330 0.42 8.26 -11.61
CA PHE A 330 1.09 8.09 -10.33
C PHE A 330 1.94 6.81 -10.33
N PHE A 331 1.33 5.66 -10.65
CA PHE A 331 2.04 4.38 -10.68
C PHE A 331 3.19 4.41 -11.70
N ASN A 332 2.93 4.74 -12.94
CA ASN A 332 3.92 4.76 -14.02
C ASN A 332 5.12 5.70 -13.74
N ASN A 333 4.87 6.88 -13.14
CA ASN A 333 5.94 7.83 -12.83
C ASN A 333 6.77 7.42 -11.60
N VAL A 334 6.13 6.85 -10.59
CA VAL A 334 6.79 6.49 -9.33
C VAL A 334 7.55 5.19 -9.49
N CYS A 335 6.92 4.16 -10.06
CA CYS A 335 7.47 2.81 -10.11
C CYS A 335 8.59 2.66 -11.16
N SER A 336 8.61 3.48 -12.22
CA SER A 336 9.65 3.46 -13.27
C SER A 336 11.10 3.56 -12.76
N LYS A 337 11.30 4.05 -11.52
CA LYS A 337 12.61 4.25 -10.91
C LYS A 337 12.87 3.32 -9.72
N LEU A 338 11.95 2.42 -9.43
CA LEU A 338 12.02 1.53 -8.28
C LEU A 338 12.53 0.15 -8.69
N ILE A 339 13.22 -0.49 -7.77
CA ILE A 339 13.69 -1.87 -7.93
C ILE A 339 12.98 -2.71 -6.86
N PRO A 340 11.98 -3.51 -7.25
CA PRO A 340 11.27 -4.38 -6.31
C PRO A 340 12.14 -5.57 -5.88
N ASN A 341 11.70 -6.30 -4.85
CA ASN A 341 12.26 -7.60 -4.54
C ASN A 341 11.95 -8.56 -5.71
N PRO A 342 12.95 -9.16 -6.37
CA PRO A 342 12.75 -10.01 -7.54
C PRO A 342 11.82 -11.20 -7.29
N SER A 343 11.88 -11.79 -6.08
CA SER A 343 11.06 -12.94 -5.70
C SER A 343 9.67 -12.57 -5.16
N ALA A 344 9.35 -11.27 -5.08
CA ALA A 344 8.04 -10.87 -4.62
C ALA A 344 6.94 -11.32 -5.59
N TYR A 345 5.96 -12.05 -5.04
CA TYR A 345 4.80 -12.58 -5.77
C TYR A 345 5.14 -13.55 -6.91
N ASP A 346 6.30 -14.22 -6.88
CA ASP A 346 6.72 -15.16 -7.93
C ASP A 346 5.69 -16.28 -8.13
N ASP A 347 5.18 -16.87 -7.06
CA ASP A 347 4.14 -17.90 -7.12
C ASP A 347 2.88 -17.42 -7.86
N VAL A 348 2.45 -16.19 -7.60
CA VAL A 348 1.27 -15.61 -8.25
C VAL A 348 1.56 -15.33 -9.73
N LYS A 349 2.72 -14.73 -10.03
CA LYS A 349 3.15 -14.46 -11.40
C LYS A 349 3.26 -15.75 -12.22
N GLU A 350 3.82 -16.80 -11.63
CA GLU A 350 3.93 -18.11 -12.28
C GLU A 350 2.55 -18.73 -12.54
N GLN A 351 1.65 -18.68 -11.57
CA GLN A 351 0.27 -19.17 -11.74
C GLN A 351 -0.48 -18.41 -12.85
N ILE A 352 -0.32 -17.09 -12.93
CA ILE A 352 -0.89 -16.26 -14.00
C ILE A 352 -0.28 -16.67 -15.34
N ARG A 353 1.04 -16.79 -15.46
CA ARG A 353 1.73 -17.22 -16.68
C ARG A 353 1.24 -18.59 -17.14
N ASN A 354 1.20 -19.56 -16.25
CA ASN A 354 0.70 -20.91 -16.54
C ASN A 354 -0.77 -20.93 -17.00
N HIS A 355 -1.58 -19.98 -16.51
CA HIS A 355 -2.95 -19.80 -16.96
C HIS A 355 -3.02 -19.22 -18.37
N ILE A 356 -2.22 -18.19 -18.66
CA ILE A 356 -2.10 -17.58 -19.99
C ILE A 356 -1.66 -18.63 -21.01
N ASP A 357 -0.61 -19.39 -20.72
CA ASP A 357 -0.09 -20.43 -21.61
C ASP A 357 -1.13 -21.51 -21.91
N ARG A 358 -1.89 -21.94 -20.90
CA ARG A 358 -3.01 -22.88 -21.09
C ARG A 358 -4.09 -22.31 -21.98
N HIS A 359 -4.46 -21.04 -21.74
CA HIS A 359 -5.48 -20.36 -22.51
C HIS A 359 -5.05 -20.14 -23.97
N GLU A 360 -3.81 -19.76 -24.24
CA GLU A 360 -3.24 -19.58 -25.58
C GLU A 360 -3.04 -20.93 -26.31
N ASN A 361 -2.76 -21.99 -25.58
CA ASN A 361 -2.57 -23.34 -26.13
C ASN A 361 -3.86 -24.17 -26.27
N CYS A 362 -5.02 -23.62 -25.84
CA CYS A 362 -6.29 -24.32 -25.97
C CYS A 362 -6.62 -24.58 -27.45
N LYS A 363 -6.61 -25.86 -27.87
CA LYS A 363 -6.86 -26.28 -29.25
C LYS A 363 -8.21 -25.82 -29.76
N LEU A 364 -9.24 -25.80 -28.90
CA LEU A 364 -10.59 -25.31 -29.23
C LEU A 364 -10.60 -23.83 -29.58
N ARG A 365 -9.81 -23.00 -28.89
CA ARG A 365 -9.71 -21.58 -29.19
C ARG A 365 -8.95 -21.34 -30.50
N LYS A 366 -7.85 -22.05 -30.73
CA LYS A 366 -7.11 -21.99 -32.01
C LYS A 366 -8.03 -22.37 -33.16
N TRP A 367 -8.82 -23.43 -32.98
CA TRP A 367 -9.81 -23.90 -33.95
C TRP A 367 -10.93 -22.85 -34.13
N TYR A 368 -11.47 -22.27 -33.04
CA TYR A 368 -12.51 -21.21 -33.10
C TYR A 368 -12.01 -19.96 -33.84
N ILE A 369 -10.81 -19.46 -33.53
CA ILE A 369 -10.22 -18.30 -34.21
C ILE A 369 -9.98 -18.60 -35.69
N GLN A 370 -9.43 -19.77 -36.03
CA GLN A 370 -9.22 -20.20 -37.40
C GLN A 370 -10.55 -20.37 -38.15
N SER A 371 -11.55 -20.95 -37.50
CA SER A 371 -12.89 -21.11 -38.04
C SER A 371 -13.56 -19.76 -38.27
N LYS A 372 -13.46 -18.83 -37.31
CA LYS A 372 -13.99 -17.47 -37.44
C LYS A 372 -13.34 -16.71 -38.60
N GLN A 373 -12.02 -16.80 -38.74
CA GLN A 373 -11.31 -16.18 -39.87
C GLN A 373 -11.62 -16.84 -41.21
N LYS A 374 -11.77 -18.17 -41.23
CA LYS A 374 -11.95 -18.93 -42.46
C LYS A 374 -13.40 -19.03 -42.92
N TYR A 375 -14.35 -19.15 -41.99
CA TYR A 375 -15.77 -19.40 -42.32
C TYR A 375 -16.69 -18.20 -42.04
N PHE A 376 -16.31 -17.25 -41.21
CA PHE A 376 -17.14 -16.06 -40.87
C PHE A 376 -16.53 -14.74 -41.35
N SER A 377 -15.52 -14.80 -42.23
CA SER A 377 -14.89 -13.60 -42.80
C SER A 377 -15.73 -12.90 -43.88
N SER A 378 -16.77 -13.59 -44.41
CA SER A 378 -17.69 -12.97 -45.35
C SER A 378 -19.15 -13.35 -45.04
N PRO A 379 -20.14 -12.43 -45.33
CA PRO A 379 -21.57 -12.75 -45.15
C PRO A 379 -22.03 -13.97 -45.96
N TRP A 380 -21.40 -14.21 -47.10
CA TRP A 380 -21.66 -15.34 -47.97
C TRP A 380 -21.28 -16.71 -47.34
N SER A 381 -20.21 -16.75 -46.59
CA SER A 381 -19.80 -17.98 -45.88
C SER A 381 -20.76 -18.37 -44.79
N PHE A 382 -21.40 -17.39 -44.11
CA PHE A 382 -22.44 -17.63 -43.13
C PHE A 382 -23.71 -18.19 -43.80
N ILE A 383 -24.16 -17.62 -44.92
CA ILE A 383 -25.28 -18.09 -45.67
C ILE A 383 -25.07 -19.52 -46.19
N ALA A 384 -23.86 -19.81 -46.72
CA ALA A 384 -23.51 -21.16 -47.19
C ALA A 384 -23.55 -22.20 -46.06
N LEU A 385 -23.03 -21.85 -44.86
CA LEU A 385 -23.05 -22.74 -43.69
C LEU A 385 -24.48 -23.01 -43.22
N THR A 386 -25.34 -21.99 -43.15
CA THR A 386 -26.76 -22.16 -42.74
C THR A 386 -27.51 -22.97 -43.76
N ALA A 387 -27.31 -22.76 -45.06
CA ALA A 387 -27.93 -23.58 -46.12
C ALA A 387 -27.50 -25.05 -46.03
N ALA A 388 -26.21 -25.35 -45.77
CA ALA A 388 -25.72 -26.71 -45.60
C ALA A 388 -26.35 -27.40 -44.37
N VAL A 389 -26.48 -26.72 -43.23
CA VAL A 389 -27.14 -27.27 -42.03
C VAL A 389 -28.62 -27.57 -42.28
N ILE A 390 -29.32 -26.65 -42.93
CA ILE A 390 -30.73 -26.86 -43.30
C ILE A 390 -30.87 -28.06 -44.26
N GLY A 391 -29.98 -28.16 -45.27
CA GLY A 391 -29.94 -29.28 -46.18
C GLY A 391 -29.74 -30.61 -45.48
N LEU A 392 -28.80 -30.70 -44.54
CA LEU A 392 -28.60 -31.90 -43.74
C LEU A 392 -29.79 -32.30 -42.88
N LEU A 393 -30.45 -31.32 -42.27
CA LEU A 393 -31.67 -31.55 -41.48
C LEU A 393 -32.83 -32.08 -42.36
N LEU A 394 -33.03 -31.51 -43.54
CA LEU A 394 -34.05 -31.96 -44.48
C LEU A 394 -33.75 -33.40 -44.99
N THR A 395 -32.48 -33.68 -45.32
CA THR A 395 -32.06 -35.01 -45.72
C THR A 395 -32.27 -36.05 -44.59
N GLY A 396 -31.99 -35.65 -43.33
CA GLY A 396 -32.22 -36.51 -42.15
C GLY A 396 -33.72 -36.79 -41.95
N ILE A 397 -34.58 -35.80 -42.13
CA ILE A 397 -36.04 -35.98 -42.05
C ILE A 397 -36.53 -36.87 -43.18
N GLN A 398 -36.05 -36.68 -44.42
CA GLN A 398 -36.40 -37.54 -45.57
C GLN A 398 -35.97 -38.99 -45.33
N ALA A 399 -34.76 -39.20 -44.83
CA ALA A 399 -34.28 -40.53 -44.49
C ALA A 399 -35.15 -41.21 -43.39
N TYR A 400 -35.51 -40.42 -42.36
CA TYR A 400 -36.38 -40.91 -41.30
C TYR A 400 -37.78 -41.28 -41.82
N THR A 401 -38.41 -40.40 -42.61
CA THR A 401 -39.72 -40.70 -43.17
C THR A 401 -39.72 -41.87 -44.15
N SER A 402 -38.65 -42.04 -44.93
CA SER A 402 -38.53 -43.21 -45.85
C SER A 402 -38.35 -44.53 -45.12
N LEU A 403 -37.77 -44.54 -43.91
CA LEU A 403 -37.57 -45.74 -43.08
C LEU A 403 -38.88 -46.17 -42.33
N PHE A 404 -39.76 -45.24 -42.09
CA PHE A 404 -41.00 -45.50 -41.33
C PHE A 404 -42.30 -45.42 -42.17
N SER A 405 -42.20 -45.19 -43.47
CA SER A 405 -43.34 -45.16 -44.41
C SER A 405 -43.37 -46.36 -45.37
N GLY A 406 -42.57 -47.44 -45.05
CA GLY A 406 -42.61 -48.70 -45.79
C GLY A 406 -43.34 -49.79 -45.02
#